data_636e0c8df2ccd0f9c2c7bea9a3c1d05c
#
_entry.id   636e0c8df2ccd0f9c2c7bea9a3c1d05c
#
_cell.length_a   1.000
_cell.length_b   1.000
_cell.length_c   1.000
_cell.angle_alpha   90.00
_cell.angle_beta   90.00
_cell.angle_gamma   90.00
#
_symmetry.space_group_name_H-M   'P 1'
#
loop_
_entity.id
_entity.type
_entity.pdbx_description
1 polymer ?
#
loop_
_entity_poly.entity_id
_entity_poly.type
_entity_poly.pdbx_seq_one_letter_code
_entity_poly.pdbx_strand_id
1 'polypeptide(L)'
;MLDIVLAVIFLGAAITGFRKGFLKSLIGLFGNIIALITSYKLAGTVAIAINEQFGAVALIAQKIRGILPMPDSFSGIMASFEGMGQLYTYLENSFLPASMKESILSAVQQQVDAVGSGVYATMADMVCTTVASSLLHGLTFIGLWLLFCLVLFLISHVVAGVVHMVPVVGFIDRVGGMLVSLLLIFATTLILYKGISILGLIEGSLFAQSYILQFCSMILEAMGWL
;
A
#
# COMPACT_ATOMS: atom_id res chain seq x y z
N MET A 1 31.98 -3.30 -0.68
CA MET A 1 31.08 -4.44 -0.42
C MET A 1 29.67 -4.20 -0.96
N LEU A 2 29.04 -3.06 -0.66
CA LEU A 2 27.67 -2.73 -1.09
C LEU A 2 27.52 -2.67 -2.63
N ASP A 3 28.52 -2.11 -3.33
CA ASP A 3 28.53 -2.03 -4.80
C ASP A 3 28.50 -3.41 -5.48
N ILE A 4 29.13 -4.41 -4.88
CA ILE A 4 29.10 -5.78 -5.41
C ILE A 4 27.70 -6.36 -5.29
N VAL A 5 27.03 -6.14 -4.15
CA VAL A 5 25.65 -6.59 -3.94
C VAL A 5 24.70 -5.90 -4.93
N LEU A 6 24.83 -4.57 -5.08
CA LEU A 6 24.05 -3.81 -6.04
C LEU A 6 24.32 -4.28 -7.48
N ALA A 7 25.59 -4.48 -7.86
CA ALA A 7 25.95 -4.98 -9.18
C ALA A 7 25.34 -6.34 -9.46
N VAL A 8 25.34 -7.26 -8.49
CA VAL A 8 24.69 -8.57 -8.61
C VAL A 8 23.16 -8.43 -8.80
N ILE A 9 22.54 -7.51 -8.07
CA ILE A 9 21.11 -7.23 -8.20
C ILE A 9 20.80 -6.66 -9.60
N PHE A 10 21.59 -5.68 -10.08
CA PHE A 10 21.44 -5.12 -11.42
C PHE A 10 21.64 -6.17 -12.52
N LEU A 11 22.66 -7.04 -12.37
CA LEU A 11 22.91 -8.14 -13.30
C LEU A 11 21.73 -9.13 -13.30
N GLY A 12 21.24 -9.49 -12.12
CA GLY A 12 20.05 -10.35 -11.98
C GLY A 12 18.81 -9.74 -12.63
N ALA A 13 18.60 -8.42 -12.46
CA ALA A 13 17.52 -7.71 -13.12
C ALA A 13 17.67 -7.69 -14.65
N ALA A 14 18.88 -7.48 -15.16
CA ALA A 14 19.17 -7.53 -16.60
C ALA A 14 18.85 -8.92 -17.20
N ILE A 15 19.33 -9.99 -16.57
CA ILE A 15 19.09 -11.36 -17.01
C ILE A 15 17.59 -11.71 -16.96
N THR A 16 16.91 -11.34 -15.88
CA THR A 16 15.46 -11.62 -15.74
C THR A 16 14.64 -10.82 -16.74
N GLY A 17 15.02 -9.55 -17.00
CA GLY A 17 14.38 -8.70 -18.01
C GLY A 17 14.56 -9.23 -19.43
N PHE A 18 15.79 -9.67 -19.76
CA PHE A 18 16.08 -10.31 -21.04
C PHE A 18 15.26 -11.59 -21.26
N ARG A 19 15.07 -12.39 -20.20
CA ARG A 19 14.26 -13.62 -20.27
C ARG A 19 12.76 -13.36 -20.33
N LYS A 20 12.29 -12.30 -19.68
CA LYS A 20 10.84 -11.93 -19.64
C LYS A 20 10.37 -11.28 -20.93
N GLY A 21 11.23 -10.49 -21.59
CA GLY A 21 10.90 -9.68 -22.74
C GLY A 21 10.29 -8.31 -22.38
N PHE A 22 10.31 -7.41 -23.36
CA PHE A 22 9.83 -6.02 -23.22
C PHE A 22 8.32 -5.94 -23.01
N LEU A 23 7.55 -6.63 -23.83
CA LEU A 23 6.09 -6.63 -23.75
C LEU A 23 5.60 -7.13 -22.41
N LYS A 24 6.15 -8.23 -21.94
CA LYS A 24 5.81 -8.79 -20.64
C LYS A 24 6.21 -7.87 -19.49
N SER A 25 7.35 -7.19 -19.60
CA SER A 25 7.81 -6.21 -18.62
C SER A 25 6.92 -4.96 -18.61
N LEU A 26 6.49 -4.47 -19.78
CA LEU A 26 5.55 -3.36 -19.89
C LEU A 26 4.16 -3.69 -19.34
N ILE A 27 3.61 -4.86 -19.71
CA ILE A 27 2.32 -5.31 -19.16
C ILE A 27 2.42 -5.43 -17.64
N GLY A 28 3.55 -5.93 -17.10
CA GLY A 28 3.79 -6.01 -15.67
C GLY A 28 3.83 -4.65 -14.99
N LEU A 29 4.52 -3.67 -15.59
CA LEU A 29 4.66 -2.33 -15.04
C LEU A 29 3.36 -1.54 -15.11
N PHE A 30 2.85 -1.33 -16.33
CA PHE A 30 1.63 -0.53 -16.54
C PHE A 30 0.40 -1.22 -16.00
N GLY A 31 0.34 -2.56 -16.16
CA GLY A 31 -0.74 -3.36 -15.63
C GLY A 31 -0.82 -3.27 -14.10
N ASN A 32 0.31 -3.29 -13.40
CA ASN A 32 0.33 -3.16 -11.95
C ASN A 32 -0.15 -1.76 -11.49
N ILE A 33 0.24 -0.70 -12.19
CA ILE A 33 -0.23 0.67 -11.92
C ILE A 33 -1.75 0.75 -12.16
N ILE A 34 -2.24 0.22 -13.28
CA ILE A 34 -3.67 0.20 -13.60
C ILE A 34 -4.43 -0.63 -12.56
N ALA A 35 -3.91 -1.81 -12.19
CA ALA A 35 -4.48 -2.66 -11.16
C ALA A 35 -4.61 -1.92 -9.82
N LEU A 36 -3.58 -1.20 -9.41
CA LEU A 36 -3.56 -0.44 -8.18
C LEU A 36 -4.60 0.69 -8.18
N ILE A 37 -4.64 1.50 -9.25
CA ILE A 37 -5.60 2.60 -9.39
C ILE A 37 -7.04 2.07 -9.44
N THR A 38 -7.26 0.98 -10.19
CA THR A 38 -8.59 0.38 -10.34
C THR A 38 -9.04 -0.25 -9.03
N SER A 39 -8.16 -0.96 -8.33
CA SER A 39 -8.45 -1.54 -7.02
C SER A 39 -8.78 -0.46 -5.99
N TYR A 40 -8.04 0.65 -5.98
CA TYR A 40 -8.32 1.78 -5.08
C TYR A 40 -9.71 2.37 -5.32
N LYS A 41 -10.10 2.58 -6.59
CA LYS A 41 -11.42 3.12 -6.94
C LYS A 41 -12.57 2.16 -6.64
N LEU A 42 -12.36 0.86 -6.81
CA LEU A 42 -13.40 -0.16 -6.62
C LEU A 42 -13.47 -0.66 -5.18
N ALA A 43 -12.42 -0.52 -4.38
CA ALA A 43 -12.36 -1.06 -3.03
C ALA A 43 -13.52 -0.60 -2.15
N GLY A 44 -13.90 0.69 -2.22
CA GLY A 44 -15.04 1.23 -1.47
C GLY A 44 -16.36 0.60 -1.84
N THR A 45 -16.67 0.55 -3.14
CA THR A 45 -17.94 -0.01 -3.64
C THR A 45 -18.05 -1.51 -3.31
N VAL A 46 -16.96 -2.25 -3.50
CA VAL A 46 -16.93 -3.69 -3.21
C VAL A 46 -16.99 -3.96 -1.71
N ALA A 47 -16.32 -3.16 -0.88
CA ALA A 47 -16.41 -3.28 0.58
C ALA A 47 -17.83 -3.04 1.09
N ILE A 48 -18.55 -2.04 0.53
CA ILE A 48 -19.96 -1.79 0.86
C ILE A 48 -20.81 -3.01 0.48
N ALA A 49 -20.68 -3.52 -0.74
CA ALA A 49 -21.42 -4.68 -1.19
C ALA A 49 -21.16 -5.93 -0.34
N ILE A 50 -19.88 -6.17 0.06
CA ILE A 50 -19.51 -7.26 0.97
C ILE A 50 -20.18 -7.06 2.33
N ASN A 51 -20.18 -5.82 2.84
CA ASN A 51 -20.81 -5.53 4.13
C ASN A 51 -22.33 -5.72 4.09
N GLU A 52 -23.00 -5.26 3.04
CA GLU A 52 -24.46 -5.43 2.86
C GLU A 52 -24.85 -6.90 2.77
N GLN A 53 -24.05 -7.72 2.10
CA GLN A 53 -24.37 -9.13 1.88
C GLN A 53 -24.01 -10.02 3.07
N PHE A 54 -22.91 -9.73 3.77
CA PHE A 54 -22.36 -10.62 4.79
C PHE A 54 -22.30 -10.00 6.20
N GLY A 55 -22.64 -8.72 6.36
CA GLY A 55 -22.48 -8.02 7.64
C GLY A 55 -21.02 -7.97 8.13
N ALA A 56 -20.06 -7.92 7.22
CA ALA A 56 -18.64 -8.12 7.49
C ALA A 56 -18.09 -7.12 8.51
N VAL A 57 -18.56 -5.86 8.48
CA VAL A 57 -18.14 -4.84 9.45
C VAL A 57 -18.54 -5.24 10.88
N ALA A 58 -19.76 -5.74 11.08
CA ALA A 58 -20.23 -6.14 12.40
C ALA A 58 -19.43 -7.35 12.95
N LEU A 59 -19.12 -8.33 12.08
CA LEU A 59 -18.32 -9.50 12.46
C LEU A 59 -16.88 -9.11 12.84
N ILE A 60 -16.27 -8.21 12.07
CA ILE A 60 -14.92 -7.70 12.35
C ILE A 60 -14.94 -6.85 13.62
N ALA A 61 -15.91 -5.94 13.79
CA ALA A 61 -16.03 -5.09 14.97
C ALA A 61 -16.18 -5.90 16.26
N GLN A 62 -16.98 -6.98 16.22
CA GLN A 62 -17.12 -7.89 17.37
C GLN A 62 -15.81 -8.56 17.77
N LYS A 63 -15.00 -8.98 16.79
CA LYS A 63 -13.68 -9.55 17.05
C LYS A 63 -12.69 -8.50 17.58
N ILE A 64 -12.69 -7.29 17.01
CA ILE A 64 -11.85 -6.19 17.45
C ILE A 64 -12.15 -5.80 18.90
N ARG A 65 -13.44 -5.77 19.27
CA ARG A 65 -13.86 -5.49 20.66
C ARG A 65 -13.25 -6.44 21.69
N GLY A 66 -13.01 -7.69 21.31
CA GLY A 66 -12.34 -8.67 22.18
C GLY A 66 -10.83 -8.54 22.27
N ILE A 67 -10.20 -7.81 21.34
CA ILE A 67 -8.74 -7.68 21.21
C ILE A 67 -8.26 -6.31 21.69
N LEU A 68 -9.05 -5.25 21.44
CA LEU A 68 -8.69 -3.88 21.81
C LEU A 68 -8.98 -3.66 23.32
N PRO A 69 -7.97 -3.35 24.13
CA PRO A 69 -8.18 -3.01 25.54
C PRO A 69 -8.85 -1.63 25.61
N MET A 70 -10.17 -1.62 25.63
CA MET A 70 -10.93 -0.38 25.82
C MET A 70 -11.18 -0.11 27.29
N PRO A 71 -11.07 1.14 27.74
CA PRO A 71 -11.46 1.52 29.09
C PRO A 71 -12.94 1.20 29.33
N ASP A 72 -13.28 0.69 30.53
CA ASP A 72 -14.67 0.37 30.91
C ASP A 72 -15.59 1.61 30.81
N SER A 73 -15.02 2.82 30.93
CA SER A 73 -15.70 4.09 30.73
C SER A 73 -16.33 4.25 29.34
N PHE A 74 -15.81 3.59 28.31
CA PHE A 74 -16.35 3.71 26.93
C PHE A 74 -17.61 2.86 26.71
N SER A 75 -17.89 1.90 27.56
CA SER A 75 -19.09 1.07 27.47
C SER A 75 -20.38 1.80 27.85
N GLY A 76 -20.29 2.90 28.62
CA GLY A 76 -21.44 3.68 29.08
C GLY A 76 -21.53 5.11 28.56
N ILE A 77 -20.51 5.62 27.87
CA ILE A 77 -20.46 7.01 27.42
C ILE A 77 -21.14 7.10 26.05
N MET A 78 -22.32 7.72 26.02
CA MET A 78 -22.89 8.26 24.79
C MET A 78 -21.92 9.29 24.21
N ALA A 79 -21.89 9.44 22.87
CA ALA A 79 -21.09 10.44 22.16
C ALA A 79 -21.45 11.86 22.65
N SER A 80 -20.88 12.24 23.79
CA SER A 80 -20.99 13.57 24.39
C SER A 80 -19.66 14.30 24.24
N PHE A 81 -19.68 15.64 24.36
CA PHE A 81 -18.46 16.45 24.32
C PHE A 81 -17.38 16.03 25.34
N GLU A 82 -17.79 15.54 26.51
CA GLU A 82 -16.86 15.03 27.53
C GLU A 82 -16.20 13.71 27.10
N GLY A 83 -16.94 12.83 26.37
CA GLY A 83 -16.41 11.60 25.81
C GLY A 83 -15.36 11.84 24.72
N MET A 84 -15.48 12.94 23.96
CA MET A 84 -14.48 13.30 22.93
C MET A 84 -13.10 13.56 23.53
N GLY A 85 -12.99 14.25 24.66
CA GLY A 85 -11.71 14.50 25.33
C GLY A 85 -11.03 13.20 25.78
N GLN A 86 -11.81 12.26 26.31
CA GLN A 86 -11.29 10.94 26.70
C GLN A 86 -10.89 10.10 25.49
N LEU A 87 -11.65 10.19 24.39
CA LEU A 87 -11.33 9.54 23.14
C LEU A 87 -9.99 10.07 22.56
N TYR A 88 -9.78 11.39 22.57
CA TYR A 88 -8.51 11.99 22.13
C TYR A 88 -7.33 11.42 22.91
N THR A 89 -7.40 11.43 24.24
CA THR A 89 -6.34 10.91 25.11
C THR A 89 -6.09 9.41 24.87
N TYR A 90 -7.15 8.63 24.67
CA TYR A 90 -7.04 7.20 24.36
C TYR A 90 -6.37 6.97 23.00
N LEU A 91 -6.79 7.68 21.95
CA LEU A 91 -6.23 7.55 20.62
C LEU A 91 -4.78 8.01 20.57
N GLU A 92 -4.39 9.05 21.29
CA GLU A 92 -3.03 9.54 21.36
C GLU A 92 -2.08 8.47 21.89
N ASN A 93 -2.48 7.74 22.92
CA ASN A 93 -1.73 6.65 23.54
C ASN A 93 -1.90 5.29 22.84
N SER A 94 -2.76 5.19 21.82
CA SER A 94 -2.99 3.94 21.11
C SER A 94 -1.92 3.69 20.04
N PHE A 95 -1.69 2.40 19.72
CA PHE A 95 -0.77 1.98 18.63
C PHE A 95 -1.33 2.21 17.22
N LEU A 96 -2.52 2.82 17.07
CA LEU A 96 -3.18 3.02 15.79
C LEU A 96 -2.43 4.03 14.91
N PRO A 97 -2.38 3.81 13.58
CA PRO A 97 -1.82 4.77 12.63
C PRO A 97 -2.56 6.13 12.67
N ALA A 98 -1.84 7.23 12.41
CA ALA A 98 -2.40 8.59 12.45
C ALA A 98 -3.66 8.74 11.58
N SER A 99 -3.64 8.18 10.36
CA SER A 99 -4.79 8.18 9.44
C SER A 99 -6.04 7.49 10.00
N MET A 100 -5.87 6.42 10.78
CA MET A 100 -6.98 5.76 11.47
C MET A 100 -7.50 6.60 12.64
N LYS A 101 -6.61 7.24 13.39
CA LYS A 101 -7.00 8.14 14.49
C LYS A 101 -7.89 9.27 13.98
N GLU A 102 -7.48 9.93 12.89
CA GLU A 102 -8.26 10.97 12.23
C GLU A 102 -9.61 10.47 11.71
N SER A 103 -9.63 9.27 11.09
CA SER A 103 -10.87 8.65 10.61
C SER A 103 -11.85 8.33 11.76
N ILE A 104 -11.35 7.87 12.89
CA ILE A 104 -12.18 7.61 14.07
C ILE A 104 -12.75 8.92 14.62
N LEU A 105 -11.90 9.95 14.76
CA LEU A 105 -12.32 11.25 15.26
C LEU A 105 -13.39 11.88 14.37
N SER A 106 -13.18 11.87 13.04
CA SER A 106 -14.14 12.43 12.09
C SER A 106 -15.47 11.65 12.07
N ALA A 107 -15.43 10.33 12.19
CA ALA A 107 -16.63 9.50 12.22
C ALA A 107 -17.44 9.74 13.51
N VAL A 108 -16.76 9.85 14.65
CA VAL A 108 -17.40 10.17 15.93
C VAL A 108 -17.98 11.60 15.92
N GLN A 109 -17.22 12.56 15.39
CA GLN A 109 -17.69 13.94 15.23
C GLN A 109 -18.97 14.02 14.38
N GLN A 110 -18.99 13.38 13.23
CA GLN A 110 -20.18 13.31 12.37
C GLN A 110 -21.38 12.71 13.09
N GLN A 111 -21.19 11.72 13.93
CA GLN A 111 -22.28 11.11 14.67
C GLN A 111 -22.75 11.97 15.85
N VAL A 112 -21.83 12.68 16.52
CA VAL A 112 -22.18 13.68 17.56
C VAL A 112 -23.01 14.80 16.96
N ASP A 113 -22.65 15.29 15.78
CA ASP A 113 -23.38 16.33 15.05
C ASP A 113 -24.75 15.83 14.54
N ALA A 114 -24.87 14.54 14.28
CA ALA A 114 -26.11 13.88 13.80
C ALA A 114 -27.07 13.43 14.92
N VAL A 115 -26.79 13.69 16.18
CA VAL A 115 -27.54 13.23 17.39
C VAL A 115 -29.01 13.70 17.47
N GLY A 116 -29.57 14.26 16.39
CA GLY A 116 -31.03 14.37 16.22
C GLY A 116 -31.75 13.09 15.83
N SER A 117 -31.07 11.98 15.50
CA SER A 117 -31.66 10.78 14.86
C SER A 117 -31.73 9.50 15.71
N GLY A 118 -31.60 9.58 17.03
CA GLY A 118 -32.07 8.52 17.94
C GLY A 118 -31.35 7.17 17.94
N VAL A 119 -30.18 7.04 17.31
CA VAL A 119 -29.38 5.80 17.35
C VAL A 119 -28.30 5.92 18.42
N TYR A 120 -28.53 5.28 19.55
CA TYR A 120 -27.59 5.26 20.69
C TYR A 120 -26.50 4.19 20.50
N ALA A 121 -25.43 4.54 19.79
CA ALA A 121 -24.22 3.70 19.74
C ALA A 121 -23.26 4.12 20.87
N THR A 122 -22.67 3.15 21.56
CA THR A 122 -21.63 3.44 22.56
C THR A 122 -20.35 3.92 21.85
N MET A 123 -19.50 4.70 22.55
CA MET A 123 -18.21 5.15 21.99
C MET A 123 -17.35 3.94 21.56
N ALA A 124 -17.40 2.86 22.31
CA ALA A 124 -16.71 1.61 21.98
C ALA A 124 -17.21 1.02 20.67
N ASP A 125 -18.53 1.03 20.42
CA ASP A 125 -19.09 0.51 19.16
C ASP A 125 -18.69 1.38 17.97
N MET A 126 -18.65 2.69 18.13
CA MET A 126 -18.20 3.61 17.08
C MET A 126 -16.73 3.40 16.71
N VAL A 127 -15.85 3.29 17.70
CA VAL A 127 -14.44 3.01 17.46
C VAL A 127 -14.26 1.65 16.77
N CYS A 128 -14.92 0.60 17.28
CA CYS A 128 -14.83 -0.73 16.70
C CYS A 128 -15.37 -0.80 15.27
N THR A 129 -16.50 -0.16 14.98
CA THR A 129 -17.07 -0.15 13.63
C THR A 129 -16.25 0.66 12.65
N THR A 130 -15.68 1.80 13.07
CA THR A 130 -14.80 2.60 12.21
C THR A 130 -13.50 1.87 11.90
N VAL A 131 -12.87 1.24 12.89
CA VAL A 131 -11.68 0.41 12.66
C VAL A 131 -12.02 -0.79 11.78
N ALA A 132 -13.15 -1.46 12.02
CA ALA A 132 -13.61 -2.59 11.23
C ALA A 132 -13.88 -2.21 9.76
N SER A 133 -14.52 -1.07 9.53
CA SER A 133 -14.77 -0.57 8.17
C SER A 133 -13.47 -0.23 7.44
N SER A 134 -12.52 0.42 8.11
CA SER A 134 -11.20 0.72 7.56
C SER A 134 -10.41 -0.55 7.21
N LEU A 135 -10.45 -1.55 8.09
CA LEU A 135 -9.84 -2.85 7.83
C LEU A 135 -10.51 -3.58 6.66
N LEU A 136 -11.85 -3.56 6.57
CA LEU A 136 -12.58 -4.16 5.46
C LEU A 136 -12.20 -3.47 4.14
N HIS A 137 -12.11 -2.14 4.10
CA HIS A 137 -11.65 -1.39 2.93
C HIS A 137 -10.22 -1.79 2.53
N GLY A 138 -9.30 -1.86 3.49
CA GLY A 138 -7.92 -2.26 3.25
C GLY A 138 -7.81 -3.69 2.73
N LEU A 139 -8.52 -4.64 3.33
CA LEU A 139 -8.56 -6.04 2.88
C LEU A 139 -9.16 -6.18 1.49
N THR A 140 -10.25 -5.45 1.21
CA THR A 140 -10.89 -5.44 -0.11
C THR A 140 -9.97 -4.85 -1.17
N PHE A 141 -9.25 -3.76 -0.85
CA PHE A 141 -8.24 -3.19 -1.74
C PHE A 141 -7.14 -4.18 -2.08
N ILE A 142 -6.56 -4.84 -1.06
CA ILE A 142 -5.50 -5.85 -1.26
C ILE A 142 -6.03 -7.03 -2.07
N GLY A 143 -7.22 -7.52 -1.75
CA GLY A 143 -7.85 -8.64 -2.47
C GLY A 143 -8.09 -8.33 -3.94
N LEU A 144 -8.64 -7.14 -4.24
CA LEU A 144 -8.85 -6.68 -5.61
C LEU A 144 -7.52 -6.49 -6.36
N TRP A 145 -6.53 -5.88 -5.70
CA TRP A 145 -5.21 -5.69 -6.29
C TRP A 145 -4.55 -7.03 -6.65
N LEU A 146 -4.59 -8.02 -5.76
CA LEU A 146 -4.09 -9.37 -6.03
C LEU A 146 -4.86 -10.05 -7.16
N LEU A 147 -6.19 -9.89 -7.19
CA LEU A 147 -7.03 -10.43 -8.26
C LEU A 147 -6.64 -9.83 -9.62
N PHE A 148 -6.51 -8.51 -9.72
CA PHE A 148 -6.08 -7.85 -10.95
C PHE A 148 -4.66 -8.24 -11.35
N CYS A 149 -3.73 -8.36 -10.40
CA CYS A 149 -2.38 -8.86 -10.67
C CYS A 149 -2.41 -10.29 -11.23
N LEU A 150 -3.26 -11.16 -10.70
CA LEU A 150 -3.43 -12.53 -11.21
C LEU A 150 -3.97 -12.52 -12.64
N VAL A 151 -5.00 -11.73 -12.93
CA VAL A 151 -5.56 -11.59 -14.28
C VAL A 151 -4.51 -11.09 -15.26
N LEU A 152 -3.76 -10.05 -14.88
CA LEU A 152 -2.68 -9.50 -15.71
C LEU A 152 -1.54 -10.49 -15.92
N PHE A 153 -1.22 -11.30 -14.91
CA PHE A 153 -0.24 -12.38 -15.04
C PHE A 153 -0.68 -13.41 -16.09
N LEU A 154 -1.95 -13.82 -16.07
CA LEU A 154 -2.51 -14.73 -17.06
C LEU A 154 -2.46 -14.14 -18.48
N ILE A 155 -2.90 -12.88 -18.63
CA ILE A 155 -2.84 -12.16 -19.91
C ILE A 155 -1.40 -12.07 -20.43
N SER A 156 -0.45 -11.69 -19.57
CA SER A 156 0.96 -11.56 -19.95
C SER A 156 1.56 -12.90 -20.39
N HIS A 157 1.09 -14.00 -19.84
CA HIS A 157 1.57 -15.33 -20.22
C HIS A 157 1.11 -15.72 -21.63
N VAL A 158 -0.16 -15.41 -21.95
CA VAL A 158 -0.72 -15.66 -23.29
C VAL A 158 -0.03 -14.78 -24.34
N VAL A 159 0.11 -13.48 -24.06
CA VAL A 159 0.76 -12.52 -24.99
C VAL A 159 2.22 -12.91 -25.26
N ALA A 160 2.97 -13.28 -24.24
CA ALA A 160 4.37 -13.70 -24.42
C ALA A 160 4.50 -14.93 -25.32
N GLY A 161 3.56 -15.87 -25.26
CA GLY A 161 3.55 -17.05 -26.13
C GLY A 161 3.42 -16.69 -27.61
N VAL A 162 2.62 -15.68 -27.95
CA VAL A 162 2.40 -15.25 -29.33
C VAL A 162 3.63 -14.50 -29.90
N VAL A 163 4.25 -13.63 -29.10
CA VAL A 163 5.39 -12.81 -29.52
C VAL A 163 6.63 -13.63 -29.83
N HIS A 164 6.84 -14.73 -29.14
CA HIS A 164 8.00 -15.60 -29.38
C HIS A 164 7.94 -16.43 -30.67
N MET A 165 6.81 -16.43 -31.37
CA MET A 165 6.69 -17.12 -32.67
C MET A 165 7.42 -16.39 -33.80
N VAL A 166 7.76 -15.08 -33.63
CA VAL A 166 8.48 -14.29 -34.63
C VAL A 166 9.92 -14.00 -34.16
N PRO A 167 10.96 -14.63 -34.76
CA PRO A 167 12.34 -14.60 -34.24
C PRO A 167 12.93 -13.19 -34.09
N VAL A 168 12.70 -12.29 -35.07
CA VAL A 168 13.24 -10.91 -35.06
C VAL A 168 12.58 -10.06 -33.97
N VAL A 169 11.25 -10.18 -33.84
CA VAL A 169 10.49 -9.48 -32.79
C VAL A 169 10.89 -9.99 -31.42
N GLY A 170 11.14 -11.29 -31.27
CA GLY A 170 11.59 -11.90 -30.04
C GLY A 170 12.96 -11.41 -29.54
N PHE A 171 13.91 -11.09 -30.44
CA PHE A 171 15.20 -10.52 -30.03
C PHE A 171 15.06 -9.07 -29.54
N ILE A 172 14.35 -8.23 -30.29
CA ILE A 172 14.08 -6.82 -29.88
C ILE A 172 13.31 -6.78 -28.57
N ASP A 173 12.33 -7.67 -28.39
CA ASP A 173 11.55 -7.82 -27.16
C ASP A 173 12.45 -8.18 -25.99
N ARG A 174 13.42 -9.07 -26.13
CA ARG A 174 14.36 -9.45 -25.06
C ARG A 174 15.29 -8.31 -24.66
N VAL A 175 15.87 -7.61 -25.64
CA VAL A 175 16.76 -6.46 -25.37
C VAL A 175 15.98 -5.33 -24.71
N GLY A 176 14.79 -5.04 -25.20
CA GLY A 176 13.89 -4.05 -24.60
C GLY A 176 13.50 -4.42 -23.18
N GLY A 177 13.23 -5.71 -22.90
CA GLY A 177 12.93 -6.20 -21.57
C GLY A 177 14.09 -6.04 -20.59
N MET A 178 15.33 -6.23 -21.04
CA MET A 178 16.52 -5.97 -20.25
C MET A 178 16.61 -4.49 -19.86
N LEU A 179 16.43 -3.57 -20.82
CA LEU A 179 16.48 -2.12 -20.56
C LEU A 179 15.42 -1.67 -19.57
N VAL A 180 14.16 -2.13 -19.75
CA VAL A 180 13.07 -1.80 -18.83
C VAL A 180 13.34 -2.33 -17.43
N SER A 181 13.86 -3.54 -17.29
CA SER A 181 14.18 -4.12 -15.97
C SER A 181 15.33 -3.38 -15.29
N LEU A 182 16.34 -2.94 -16.03
CA LEU A 182 17.43 -2.11 -15.50
C LEU A 182 16.90 -0.75 -15.03
N LEU A 183 16.03 -0.11 -15.80
CA LEU A 183 15.44 1.17 -15.46
C LEU A 183 14.55 1.06 -14.21
N LEU A 184 13.79 -0.03 -14.09
CA LEU A 184 12.96 -0.32 -12.92
C LEU A 184 13.78 -0.53 -11.65
N ILE A 185 14.83 -1.35 -11.70
CA ILE A 185 15.66 -1.59 -10.53
C ILE A 185 16.42 -0.32 -10.12
N PHE A 186 16.84 0.48 -11.11
CA PHE A 186 17.46 1.77 -10.85
C PHE A 186 16.49 2.73 -10.15
N ALA A 187 15.27 2.89 -10.67
CA ALA A 187 14.23 3.72 -10.03
C ALA A 187 13.89 3.23 -8.62
N THR A 188 13.81 1.90 -8.41
CA THR A 188 13.59 1.31 -7.09
C THR A 188 14.74 1.63 -6.13
N THR A 189 15.99 1.56 -6.62
CA THR A 189 17.17 1.92 -5.81
C THR A 189 17.15 3.40 -5.41
N LEU A 190 16.74 4.31 -6.31
CA LEU A 190 16.58 5.74 -6.00
C LEU A 190 15.52 5.96 -4.91
N ILE A 191 14.37 5.31 -5.02
CA ILE A 191 13.28 5.43 -4.04
C ILE A 191 13.70 4.89 -2.68
N LEU A 192 14.36 3.72 -2.65
CA LEU A 192 14.88 3.14 -1.41
C LEU A 192 15.93 4.03 -0.77
N TYR A 193 16.87 4.56 -1.57
CA TYR A 193 17.88 5.48 -1.08
C TYR A 193 17.26 6.73 -0.43
N LYS A 194 16.26 7.34 -1.12
CA LYS A 194 15.53 8.48 -0.57
C LYS A 194 14.76 8.12 0.70
N GLY A 195 14.10 6.96 0.74
CA GLY A 195 13.39 6.49 1.93
C GLY A 195 14.32 6.31 3.13
N ILE A 196 15.49 5.71 2.93
CA ILE A 196 16.51 5.50 3.98
C ILE A 196 17.10 6.85 4.43
N SER A 197 17.26 7.80 3.48
CA SER A 197 17.74 9.17 3.78
C SER A 197 16.77 9.91 4.70
N ILE A 198 15.47 9.85 4.44
CA ILE A 198 14.43 10.49 5.26
C ILE A 198 14.40 9.91 6.68
N LEU A 199 14.71 8.62 6.83
CA LEU A 199 14.79 7.95 8.14
C LEU A 199 16.07 8.27 8.91
N GLY A 200 17.01 9.06 8.35
CA GLY A 200 18.29 9.39 9.00
C GLY A 200 19.26 8.21 9.15
N LEU A 201 19.04 7.12 8.41
CA LEU A 201 19.84 5.89 8.51
C LEU A 201 21.08 5.89 7.60
N ILE A 202 21.32 6.97 6.84
CA ILE A 202 22.44 7.07 5.87
C ILE A 202 23.77 7.48 6.53
N GLU A 203 23.79 7.91 7.78
CA GLU A 203 25.01 8.38 8.47
C GLU A 203 26.06 7.28 8.70
N GLY A 204 25.85 6.06 8.22
CA GLY A 204 26.82 4.97 8.29
C GLY A 204 27.88 5.03 7.18
N SER A 205 29.13 4.80 7.53
CA SER A 205 30.29 4.73 6.63
C SER A 205 30.14 3.79 5.43
N LEU A 206 29.22 2.85 5.48
CA LEU A 206 28.94 1.87 4.42
C LEU A 206 28.25 2.49 3.20
N PHE A 207 27.41 3.50 3.41
CA PHE A 207 26.67 4.17 2.33
C PHE A 207 27.54 5.22 1.62
N ALA A 208 28.43 5.89 2.38
CA ALA A 208 29.34 6.91 1.83
C ALA A 208 30.41 6.32 0.91
N GLN A 209 30.71 5.03 0.98
CA GLN A 209 31.74 4.36 0.18
C GLN A 209 31.20 3.69 -1.10
N SER A 210 29.89 3.75 -1.36
CA SER A 210 29.29 3.11 -2.55
C SER A 210 29.23 4.10 -3.72
N TYR A 211 29.94 3.78 -4.81
CA TYR A 211 29.91 4.57 -6.06
C TYR A 211 28.50 4.62 -6.69
N ILE A 212 27.74 3.53 -6.61
CA ILE A 212 26.39 3.45 -7.15
C ILE A 212 25.45 4.37 -6.38
N LEU A 213 25.58 4.42 -5.05
CA LEU A 213 24.74 5.29 -4.21
C LEU A 213 25.15 6.76 -4.33
N GLN A 214 26.43 7.08 -4.49
CA GLN A 214 26.88 8.44 -4.81
C GLN A 214 26.31 8.92 -6.14
N PHE A 215 26.26 8.06 -7.16
CA PHE A 215 25.61 8.39 -8.43
C PHE A 215 24.09 8.61 -8.25
N CYS A 216 23.45 7.80 -7.42
CA CYS A 216 22.03 7.99 -7.08
C CYS A 216 21.79 9.32 -6.35
N SER A 217 22.63 9.69 -5.39
CA SER A 217 22.51 10.97 -4.67
C SER A 217 22.67 12.17 -5.61
N MET A 218 23.64 12.13 -6.51
CA MET A 218 23.87 13.17 -7.52
C MET A 218 22.65 13.36 -8.44
N ILE A 219 21.98 12.26 -8.84
CA ILE A 219 20.76 12.34 -9.66
C ILE A 219 19.60 12.93 -8.86
N LEU A 220 19.41 12.52 -7.60
CA LEU A 220 18.34 13.06 -6.76
C LEU A 220 18.55 14.54 -6.44
N GLU A 221 19.79 14.97 -6.25
CA GLU A 221 20.16 16.37 -6.09
C GLU A 221 19.87 17.18 -7.35
N ALA A 222 20.23 16.65 -8.53
CA ALA A 222 19.94 17.27 -9.82
C ALA A 222 18.41 17.37 -10.08
N MET A 223 17.61 16.47 -9.51
CA MET A 223 16.14 16.50 -9.59
C MET A 223 15.49 17.41 -8.52
N GLY A 224 16.27 18.00 -7.62
CA GLY A 224 15.76 18.83 -6.52
C GLY A 224 15.03 18.04 -5.44
N TRP A 225 15.36 16.76 -5.28
CA TRP A 225 14.73 15.84 -4.31
C TRP A 225 15.56 15.64 -3.03
N LEU A 226 16.77 16.12 -3.02
CA LEU A 226 17.69 16.19 -1.85
C LEU A 226 17.96 17.63 -1.47
#